data_1841cef44583fff768768fea79d1ce7f
#
_entry.id   1841cef44583fff768768fea79d1ce7f
#
_cell.length_a   1.000
_cell.length_b   1.000
_cell.length_c   1.000
_cell.angle_alpha   90.00
_cell.angle_beta   90.00
_cell.angle_gamma   90.00
#
_symmetry.space_group_name_H-M   'P 1'
#
loop_
_entity.id
_entity.type
_entity.pdbx_description
1 polymer ?
#
loop_
_entity_poly.entity_id
_entity_poly.type
_entity_poly.pdbx_seq_one_letter_code
_entity_poly.pdbx_strand_id
1 'polypeptide(L)'
;MRLSGRKPSPTTRRWTEQSRVVLLGLIGLNLAVFVTQLFLDAYQPGFVREYLALSDRGLRAAYGWQFLTAAFLHDGPWHLLGNMFLLYLLGRDVESIVGQRHFLFLYLTGTAAGELGHLFLMPDTSVLLGASGGVAAVLVAYAAILPELELTSMMFFLLPVRLKAKHLAYGAFAIAVLGIVFDRTGAVAHSAYLGGCLGGWVYAHLLGFGRPSILQRALRQRRADAERHRMMSAEQFIAEEVDPLLDKISREGIDSLTHSERRLLAKAGEKIAEKA
;
A
#
# COMPACT_ATOMS: atom_id res chain seq x y z
N MET A 1 27.28 -39.80 -13.51
CA MET A 1 26.16 -38.87 -13.68
C MET A 1 26.40 -37.65 -12.75
N ARG A 2 26.94 -36.54 -13.27
CA ARG A 2 27.31 -35.37 -12.45
C ARG A 2 26.11 -34.41 -12.42
N LEU A 3 25.48 -34.27 -11.25
CA LEU A 3 24.46 -33.25 -11.03
C LEU A 3 25.17 -31.88 -11.01
N SER A 4 24.98 -31.12 -12.07
CA SER A 4 25.50 -29.76 -12.17
C SER A 4 24.73 -28.88 -11.17
N GLY A 5 25.42 -28.52 -10.09
CA GLY A 5 24.90 -27.58 -9.11
C GLY A 5 24.69 -26.21 -9.79
N ARG A 6 23.44 -25.84 -10.02
CA ARG A 6 23.07 -24.49 -10.43
C ARG A 6 23.48 -23.53 -9.32
N LYS A 7 24.48 -22.69 -9.55
CA LYS A 7 24.83 -21.61 -8.64
C LYS A 7 23.59 -20.73 -8.48
N PRO A 8 23.17 -20.40 -7.25
CA PRO A 8 22.06 -19.48 -7.04
C PRO A 8 22.37 -18.14 -7.72
N SER A 9 21.35 -17.56 -8.38
CA SER A 9 21.52 -16.30 -9.09
C SER A 9 21.91 -15.18 -8.11
N PRO A 10 22.70 -14.16 -8.53
CA PRO A 10 23.10 -13.05 -7.65
C PRO A 10 21.92 -12.31 -7.01
N THR A 11 20.75 -12.38 -7.62
CA THR A 11 19.50 -11.80 -7.12
C THR A 11 18.99 -12.48 -5.86
N THR A 12 19.06 -13.82 -5.76
CA THR A 12 18.61 -14.55 -4.56
C THR A 12 19.48 -14.28 -3.33
N ARG A 13 20.75 -13.95 -3.51
CA ARG A 13 21.69 -13.67 -2.40
C ARG A 13 21.48 -12.28 -1.78
N ARG A 14 20.96 -11.31 -2.54
CA ARG A 14 20.69 -9.95 -2.04
C ARG A 14 19.45 -9.85 -1.15
N TRP A 15 18.51 -10.77 -1.23
CA TRP A 15 17.28 -10.74 -0.44
C TRP A 15 17.47 -11.10 1.03
N THR A 16 18.51 -11.90 1.35
CA THR A 16 18.80 -12.36 2.71
C THR A 16 19.69 -11.41 3.53
N GLU A 17 20.38 -10.47 2.86
CA GLU A 17 21.36 -9.56 3.50
C GLU A 17 20.89 -8.09 3.58
N GLN A 18 19.65 -7.77 3.16
CA GLN A 18 19.17 -6.39 3.30
C GLN A 18 19.00 -6.05 4.78
N SER A 19 19.85 -5.13 5.24
CA SER A 19 19.78 -4.58 6.59
C SER A 19 18.39 -3.94 6.81
N ARG A 20 17.71 -4.34 7.87
CA ARG A 20 16.39 -3.83 8.30
C ARG A 20 16.54 -2.47 8.99
N VAL A 21 17.24 -1.55 8.32
CA VAL A 21 17.65 -0.28 8.94
C VAL A 21 16.44 0.62 9.19
N VAL A 22 15.53 0.71 8.22
CA VAL A 22 14.36 1.59 8.35
C VAL A 22 13.39 1.04 9.38
N LEU A 23 13.12 -0.27 9.33
CA LEU A 23 12.25 -0.93 10.32
C LEU A 23 12.76 -0.73 11.75
N LEU A 24 14.03 -1.04 11.99
CA LEU A 24 14.62 -0.90 13.33
C LEU A 24 14.74 0.57 13.73
N GLY A 25 15.02 1.46 12.79
CA GLY A 25 15.03 2.90 13.00
C GLY A 25 13.66 3.44 13.42
N LEU A 26 12.57 3.00 12.77
CA LEU A 26 11.21 3.37 13.14
C LEU A 26 10.84 2.84 14.52
N ILE A 27 11.17 1.59 14.83
CA ILE A 27 10.92 1.01 16.16
C ILE A 27 11.71 1.78 17.22
N GLY A 28 12.99 2.02 17.00
CA GLY A 28 13.85 2.77 17.93
C GLY A 28 13.34 4.20 18.15
N LEU A 29 12.87 4.88 17.09
CA LEU A 29 12.30 6.23 17.19
C LEU A 29 11.01 6.22 18.02
N ASN A 30 10.08 5.28 17.77
CA ASN A 30 8.85 5.17 18.56
C ASN A 30 9.16 4.90 20.04
N LEU A 31 10.12 4.03 20.36
CA LEU A 31 10.56 3.77 21.74
C LEU A 31 11.17 5.03 22.39
N ALA A 32 12.03 5.74 21.68
CA ALA A 32 12.67 6.96 22.19
C ALA A 32 11.64 8.06 22.45
N VAL A 33 10.71 8.28 21.51
CA VAL A 33 9.62 9.25 21.67
C VAL A 33 8.72 8.86 22.84
N PHE A 34 8.39 7.58 23.01
CA PHE A 34 7.56 7.15 24.12
C PHE A 34 8.24 7.37 25.48
N VAL A 35 9.54 7.11 25.60
CA VAL A 35 10.29 7.43 26.83
C VAL A 35 10.26 8.94 27.10
N THR A 36 10.47 9.77 26.08
CA THR A 36 10.36 11.24 26.20
C THR A 36 8.95 11.67 26.62
N GLN A 37 7.91 11.04 26.03
CA GLN A 37 6.52 11.26 26.39
C GLN A 37 6.26 10.99 27.87
N LEU A 38 6.75 9.88 28.43
CA LEU A 38 6.59 9.55 29.84
C LEU A 38 7.18 10.64 30.76
N PHE A 39 8.33 11.20 30.39
CA PHE A 39 8.91 12.32 31.14
C PHE A 39 8.05 13.59 31.03
N LEU A 40 7.59 13.93 29.83
CA LEU A 40 6.73 15.09 29.61
C LEU A 40 5.41 14.96 30.39
N ASP A 41 4.76 13.79 30.35
CA ASP A 41 3.51 13.56 31.08
C ASP A 41 3.69 13.64 32.60
N ALA A 42 4.87 13.25 33.10
CA ALA A 42 5.19 13.33 34.54
C ALA A 42 5.46 14.78 35.02
N TYR A 43 6.16 15.57 34.20
CA TYR A 43 6.55 16.93 34.59
C TYR A 43 5.60 18.04 34.12
N GLN A 44 4.89 17.81 33.01
CA GLN A 44 3.94 18.74 32.41
C GLN A 44 2.66 18.02 31.98
N PRO A 45 1.79 17.65 32.92
CA PRO A 45 0.56 16.92 32.63
C PRO A 45 -0.30 17.65 31.58
N GLY A 46 -0.73 16.94 30.54
CA GLY A 46 -1.55 17.48 29.47
C GLY A 46 -0.77 18.08 28.30
N PHE A 47 0.52 18.41 28.45
CA PHE A 47 1.32 19.01 27.36
C PHE A 47 1.34 18.15 26.10
N VAL A 48 1.55 16.83 26.25
CA VAL A 48 1.59 15.91 25.11
C VAL A 48 0.26 15.90 24.35
N ARG A 49 -0.86 15.82 25.07
CA ARG A 49 -2.20 15.78 24.45
C ARG A 49 -2.58 17.10 23.80
N GLU A 50 -2.18 18.24 24.36
CA GLU A 50 -2.55 19.57 23.85
C GLU A 50 -1.67 19.99 22.67
N TYR A 51 -0.35 19.77 22.75
CA TYR A 51 0.60 20.35 21.79
C TYR A 51 1.17 19.34 20.80
N LEU A 52 1.25 18.05 21.14
CA LEU A 52 1.93 17.06 20.31
C LEU A 52 0.99 16.02 19.66
N ALA A 53 -0.16 15.73 20.29
CA ALA A 53 -1.16 14.83 19.74
C ALA A 53 -1.99 15.55 18.66
N LEU A 54 -2.42 14.83 17.63
CA LEU A 54 -3.22 15.41 16.56
C LEU A 54 -4.65 15.66 17.03
N SER A 55 -5.11 16.88 16.89
CA SER A 55 -6.47 17.29 17.24
C SER A 55 -6.95 18.42 16.33
N ASP A 56 -8.26 18.48 16.10
CA ASP A 56 -8.87 19.54 15.32
C ASP A 56 -8.62 20.93 15.96
N ARG A 57 -8.65 20.99 17.30
CA ARG A 57 -8.30 22.22 18.05
C ARG A 57 -6.86 22.67 17.77
N GLY A 58 -5.90 21.75 17.77
CA GLY A 58 -4.49 22.08 17.49
C GLY A 58 -4.31 22.56 16.06
N LEU A 59 -4.98 21.95 15.10
CA LEU A 59 -4.93 22.38 13.69
C LEU A 59 -5.51 23.77 13.50
N ARG A 60 -6.63 24.10 14.16
CA ARG A 60 -7.18 25.47 14.16
C ARG A 60 -6.24 26.49 14.80
N ALA A 61 -5.40 26.07 15.73
CA ALA A 61 -4.32 26.87 16.31
C ALA A 61 -3.02 26.90 15.48
N ALA A 62 -3.06 26.33 14.25
CA ALA A 62 -1.93 26.22 13.33
C ALA A 62 -0.78 25.30 13.82
N TYR A 63 -1.06 24.30 14.65
CA TYR A 63 -0.07 23.33 15.13
C TYR A 63 0.17 22.23 14.10
N GLY A 64 0.60 22.60 12.89
CA GLY A 64 0.84 21.67 11.78
C GLY A 64 1.85 20.55 12.07
N TRP A 65 2.74 20.74 13.06
CA TRP A 65 3.68 19.69 13.51
C TRP A 65 2.99 18.49 14.13
N GLN A 66 1.72 18.62 14.56
CA GLN A 66 0.94 17.51 15.13
C GLN A 66 0.81 16.33 14.17
N PHE A 67 0.79 16.56 12.87
CA PHE A 67 0.85 15.47 11.87
C PHE A 67 2.13 14.64 11.96
N LEU A 68 3.23 15.21 12.37
CA LEU A 68 4.48 14.48 12.53
C LEU A 68 4.62 13.88 13.93
N THR A 69 4.27 14.63 14.96
CA THR A 69 4.49 14.21 16.35
C THR A 69 3.52 13.13 16.78
N ALA A 70 2.24 13.23 16.42
CA ALA A 70 1.20 12.26 16.77
C ALA A 70 1.52 10.84 16.29
N ALA A 71 2.18 10.72 15.14
CA ALA A 71 2.58 9.46 14.52
C ALA A 71 3.46 8.56 15.40
N PHE A 72 4.15 9.15 16.39
CA PHE A 72 5.11 8.45 17.25
C PHE A 72 4.70 8.41 18.73
N LEU A 73 3.62 9.10 19.10
CA LEU A 73 3.08 9.09 20.46
C LEU A 73 2.25 7.82 20.70
N HIS A 74 2.10 7.42 21.96
CA HIS A 74 1.29 6.25 22.31
C HIS A 74 0.53 6.48 23.63
N ASP A 75 -0.71 5.99 23.69
CA ASP A 75 -1.60 6.15 24.84
C ASP A 75 -1.27 5.15 25.99
N GLY A 76 -0.12 4.51 25.92
CA GLY A 76 0.38 3.63 26.97
C GLY A 76 1.28 2.51 26.45
N PRO A 77 1.91 1.76 27.37
CA PRO A 77 2.92 0.76 27.03
C PRO A 77 2.35 -0.40 26.21
N TRP A 78 1.11 -0.82 26.45
CA TRP A 78 0.48 -1.89 25.68
C TRP A 78 0.16 -1.48 24.24
N HIS A 79 -0.23 -0.23 24.04
CA HIS A 79 -0.46 0.32 22.71
C HIS A 79 0.85 0.38 21.91
N LEU A 80 1.93 0.87 22.54
CA LEU A 80 3.27 0.86 21.93
C LEU A 80 3.72 -0.56 21.59
N LEU A 81 3.63 -1.47 22.56
CA LEU A 81 4.09 -2.85 22.38
C LEU A 81 3.36 -3.56 21.24
N GLY A 82 2.04 -3.40 21.16
CA GLY A 82 1.23 -3.99 20.08
C GLY A 82 1.63 -3.45 18.70
N ASN A 83 1.80 -2.12 18.56
CA ASN A 83 2.25 -1.51 17.32
C ASN A 83 3.65 -1.97 16.93
N MET A 84 4.61 -1.96 17.84
CA MET A 84 6.00 -2.37 17.56
C MET A 84 6.12 -3.85 17.25
N PHE A 85 5.33 -4.68 17.93
CA PHE A 85 5.28 -6.12 17.65
C PHE A 85 4.76 -6.40 16.23
N LEU A 86 3.64 -5.81 15.85
CA LEU A 86 3.08 -5.97 14.49
C LEU A 86 4.01 -5.37 13.42
N LEU A 87 4.57 -4.20 13.70
CA LEU A 87 5.51 -3.55 12.80
C LEU A 87 6.76 -4.43 12.57
N TYR A 88 7.30 -5.02 13.62
CA TYR A 88 8.45 -5.93 13.51
C TYR A 88 8.08 -7.22 12.77
N LEU A 89 6.96 -7.85 13.17
CA LEU A 89 6.54 -9.14 12.63
C LEU A 89 6.30 -9.09 11.11
N LEU A 90 5.59 -8.05 10.64
CA LEU A 90 5.19 -7.91 9.25
C LEU A 90 6.19 -7.06 8.44
N GLY A 91 6.72 -6.02 9.07
CA GLY A 91 7.60 -5.05 8.43
C GLY A 91 8.93 -5.67 7.96
N ARG A 92 9.45 -6.65 8.68
CA ARG A 92 10.69 -7.34 8.29
C ARG A 92 10.62 -7.97 6.89
N ASP A 93 9.46 -8.54 6.55
CA ASP A 93 9.25 -9.19 5.26
C ASP A 93 8.90 -8.16 4.19
N VAL A 94 8.07 -7.16 4.53
CA VAL A 94 7.71 -6.07 3.63
C VAL A 94 8.96 -5.27 3.25
N GLU A 95 9.78 -4.81 4.21
CA GLU A 95 11.00 -4.05 3.92
C GLU A 95 11.96 -4.83 3.02
N SER A 96 12.10 -6.14 3.27
CA SER A 96 12.99 -6.99 2.46
C SER A 96 12.52 -7.11 0.99
N ILE A 97 11.20 -7.05 0.75
CA ILE A 97 10.61 -7.21 -0.59
C ILE A 97 10.56 -5.88 -1.34
N VAL A 98 10.05 -4.82 -0.70
CA VAL A 98 9.87 -3.52 -1.35
C VAL A 98 11.12 -2.64 -1.28
N GLY A 99 12.04 -2.93 -0.39
CA GLY A 99 13.24 -2.14 -0.09
C GLY A 99 12.97 -0.99 0.88
N GLN A 100 14.06 -0.51 1.50
CA GLN A 100 14.05 0.49 2.58
C GLN A 100 13.26 1.75 2.24
N ARG A 101 13.48 2.26 1.02
CA ARG A 101 12.87 3.51 0.55
C ARG A 101 11.35 3.41 0.44
N HIS A 102 10.87 2.35 -0.20
CA HIS A 102 9.42 2.12 -0.34
C HIS A 102 8.76 1.73 0.97
N PHE A 103 9.48 1.03 1.85
CA PHE A 103 8.98 0.72 3.19
C PHE A 103 8.74 1.98 4.03
N LEU A 104 9.69 2.93 4.01
CA LEU A 104 9.54 4.21 4.70
C LEU A 104 8.34 5.00 4.13
N PHE A 105 8.25 5.13 2.81
CA PHE A 105 7.12 5.83 2.18
C PHE A 105 5.78 5.15 2.44
N LEU A 106 5.72 3.83 2.42
CA LEU A 106 4.52 3.06 2.78
C LEU A 106 4.06 3.40 4.20
N TYR A 107 4.99 3.36 5.17
CA TYR A 107 4.70 3.69 6.56
C TYR A 107 4.21 5.13 6.71
N LEU A 108 4.93 6.10 6.17
CA LEU A 108 4.59 7.54 6.27
C LEU A 108 3.28 7.89 5.57
N THR A 109 3.05 7.37 4.35
CA THR A 109 1.79 7.60 3.63
C THR A 109 0.61 6.91 4.30
N GLY A 110 0.81 5.73 4.89
CA GLY A 110 -0.18 5.04 5.70
C GLY A 110 -0.53 5.82 6.97
N THR A 111 0.46 6.37 7.65
CA THR A 111 0.27 7.25 8.81
C THR A 111 -0.54 8.47 8.43
N ALA A 112 -0.13 9.20 7.40
CA ALA A 112 -0.85 10.40 6.93
C ALA A 112 -2.30 10.08 6.49
N ALA A 113 -2.52 8.94 5.82
CA ALA A 113 -3.87 8.49 5.47
C ALA A 113 -4.71 8.16 6.71
N GLY A 114 -4.09 7.58 7.73
CA GLY A 114 -4.72 7.31 9.02
C GLY A 114 -5.13 8.60 9.75
N GLU A 115 -4.25 9.57 9.81
CA GLU A 115 -4.48 10.89 10.43
C GLU A 115 -5.61 11.64 9.71
N LEU A 116 -5.59 11.68 8.38
CA LEU A 116 -6.68 12.24 7.59
C LEU A 116 -7.99 11.49 7.83
N GLY A 117 -7.96 10.14 7.84
CA GLY A 117 -9.14 9.34 8.15
C GLY A 117 -9.72 9.66 9.52
N HIS A 118 -8.88 9.90 10.53
CA HIS A 118 -9.33 10.31 11.86
C HIS A 118 -10.00 11.70 11.83
N LEU A 119 -9.38 12.68 11.24
CA LEU A 119 -9.92 14.05 11.16
C LEU A 119 -11.27 14.12 10.41
N PHE A 120 -11.46 13.29 9.39
CA PHE A 120 -12.72 13.28 8.62
C PHE A 120 -13.85 12.46 9.26
N LEU A 121 -13.51 11.44 10.06
CA LEU A 121 -14.50 10.47 10.56
C LEU A 121 -14.85 10.66 12.03
N MET A 122 -13.99 11.36 12.79
CA MET A 122 -14.17 11.52 14.24
C MET A 122 -14.63 12.94 14.61
N PRO A 123 -15.32 13.08 15.76
CA PRO A 123 -15.72 14.39 16.27
C PRO A 123 -14.53 15.32 16.55
N ASP A 124 -14.72 16.61 16.43
CA ASP A 124 -13.74 17.68 16.66
C ASP A 124 -13.06 17.61 18.05
N THR A 125 -13.66 16.90 19.00
CA THR A 125 -13.11 16.75 20.36
C THR A 125 -12.17 15.55 20.49
N SER A 126 -12.04 14.74 19.46
CA SER A 126 -11.18 13.55 19.48
C SER A 126 -9.70 13.94 19.34
N VAL A 127 -8.83 13.14 19.96
CA VAL A 127 -7.38 13.32 19.92
C VAL A 127 -6.74 12.03 19.44
N LEU A 128 -5.87 12.14 18.44
CA LEU A 128 -5.18 11.00 17.88
C LEU A 128 -3.72 10.95 18.34
N LEU A 129 -3.31 9.76 18.79
CA LEU A 129 -1.93 9.38 19.08
C LEU A 129 -1.70 7.97 18.54
N GLY A 130 -0.59 7.76 17.87
CA GLY A 130 -0.11 6.41 17.57
C GLY A 130 0.34 6.17 16.14
N ALA A 131 1.24 5.20 16.06
CA ALA A 131 1.78 4.64 14.83
C ALA A 131 0.77 3.76 14.06
N SER A 132 -0.45 3.63 14.56
CA SER A 132 -1.43 2.62 14.12
C SER A 132 -1.80 2.72 12.64
N GLY A 133 -1.88 3.93 12.06
CA GLY A 133 -2.10 4.12 10.63
C GLY A 133 -0.98 3.54 9.77
N GLY A 134 0.28 3.81 10.13
CA GLY A 134 1.45 3.26 9.46
C GLY A 134 1.57 1.74 9.61
N VAL A 135 1.27 1.21 10.81
CA VAL A 135 1.26 -0.23 11.09
C VAL A 135 0.17 -0.93 10.29
N ALA A 136 -1.03 -0.35 10.21
CA ALA A 136 -2.13 -0.87 9.41
C ALA A 136 -1.79 -0.88 7.91
N ALA A 137 -1.10 0.15 7.41
CA ALA A 137 -0.62 0.18 6.04
C ALA A 137 0.37 -0.94 5.74
N VAL A 138 1.33 -1.18 6.64
CA VAL A 138 2.30 -2.29 6.52
C VAL A 138 1.58 -3.64 6.54
N LEU A 139 0.57 -3.82 7.40
CA LEU A 139 -0.24 -5.04 7.48
C LEU A 139 -0.97 -5.32 6.16
N VAL A 140 -1.63 -4.32 5.60
CA VAL A 140 -2.36 -4.50 4.33
C VAL A 140 -1.41 -4.70 3.16
N ALA A 141 -0.28 -3.98 3.13
CA ALA A 141 0.76 -4.20 2.13
C ALA A 141 1.34 -5.62 2.21
N TYR A 142 1.61 -6.13 3.43
CA TYR A 142 2.04 -7.51 3.65
C TYR A 142 1.06 -8.52 3.05
N ALA A 143 -0.23 -8.32 3.30
CA ALA A 143 -1.28 -9.19 2.75
C ALA A 143 -1.44 -9.07 1.22
N ALA A 144 -1.20 -7.88 0.65
CA ALA A 144 -1.22 -7.67 -0.80
C ALA A 144 -0.01 -8.30 -1.51
N ILE A 145 1.16 -8.30 -0.85
CA ILE A 145 2.41 -8.86 -1.36
C ILE A 145 2.41 -10.39 -1.25
N LEU A 146 1.95 -10.93 -0.12
CA LEU A 146 2.02 -12.34 0.24
C LEU A 146 0.63 -12.92 0.60
N PRO A 147 -0.39 -12.81 -0.27
CA PRO A 147 -1.80 -13.09 0.08
C PRO A 147 -2.06 -14.53 0.53
N GLU A 148 -1.33 -15.49 -0.02
CA GLU A 148 -1.51 -16.92 0.25
C GLU A 148 -0.55 -17.46 1.31
N LEU A 149 0.33 -16.60 1.87
CA LEU A 149 1.24 -17.01 2.94
C LEU A 149 0.46 -17.38 4.19
N GLU A 150 0.67 -18.59 4.69
CA GLU A 150 0.06 -19.07 5.90
C GLU A 150 0.85 -18.60 7.12
N LEU A 151 0.19 -17.84 7.97
CA LEU A 151 0.69 -17.42 9.28
C LEU A 151 0.15 -18.39 10.32
N THR A 152 1.05 -19.08 10.99
CA THR A 152 0.68 -19.91 12.15
C THR A 152 0.79 -19.04 13.40
N SER A 153 -0.33 -18.72 14.01
CA SER A 153 -0.38 -18.01 15.29
C SER A 153 -0.98 -18.90 16.36
N MET A 154 -0.41 -18.87 17.54
CA MET A 154 -1.01 -19.51 18.71
C MET A 154 -2.01 -18.53 19.34
N MET A 155 -3.29 -18.69 19.02
CA MET A 155 -4.36 -17.89 19.62
C MET A 155 -4.53 -18.32 21.09
N PHE A 156 -4.34 -17.36 22.01
CA PHE A 156 -4.40 -17.58 23.46
C PHE A 156 -3.46 -18.68 23.98
N PHE A 157 -2.36 -18.97 23.29
CA PHE A 157 -1.43 -20.06 23.62
C PHE A 157 -2.02 -21.48 23.65
N LEU A 158 -3.28 -21.63 23.20
CA LEU A 158 -4.03 -22.88 23.30
C LEU A 158 -4.34 -23.53 21.93
N LEU A 159 -4.61 -22.72 20.91
CA LEU A 159 -5.02 -23.23 19.60
C LEU A 159 -4.11 -22.70 18.48
N PRO A 160 -3.43 -23.58 17.73
CA PRO A 160 -2.70 -23.19 16.53
C PRO A 160 -3.70 -22.78 15.44
N VAL A 161 -3.83 -21.49 15.19
CA VAL A 161 -4.66 -20.98 14.09
C VAL A 161 -3.77 -20.71 12.89
N ARG A 162 -4.11 -21.31 11.75
CA ARG A 162 -3.47 -21.05 10.46
C ARG A 162 -4.36 -20.09 9.68
N LEU A 163 -3.87 -18.88 9.46
CA LEU A 163 -4.57 -17.87 8.69
C LEU A 163 -3.70 -17.43 7.52
N LYS A 164 -4.29 -17.32 6.33
CA LYS A 164 -3.61 -16.69 5.21
C LYS A 164 -3.53 -15.18 5.44
N ALA A 165 -2.43 -14.56 5.00
CA ALA A 165 -2.18 -13.13 5.19
C ALA A 165 -3.34 -12.23 4.69
N LYS A 166 -4.00 -12.60 3.59
CA LYS A 166 -5.20 -11.90 3.10
C LYS A 166 -6.35 -11.86 4.10
N HIS A 167 -6.56 -12.92 4.89
CA HIS A 167 -7.62 -12.95 5.90
C HIS A 167 -7.28 -12.05 7.10
N LEU A 168 -5.99 -11.89 7.41
CA LEU A 168 -5.53 -10.94 8.42
C LEU A 168 -5.90 -9.50 8.02
N ALA A 169 -5.67 -9.12 6.76
CA ALA A 169 -6.03 -7.79 6.26
C ALA A 169 -7.55 -7.58 6.23
N TYR A 170 -8.32 -8.58 5.80
CA TYR A 170 -9.80 -8.49 5.83
C TYR A 170 -10.33 -8.36 7.25
N GLY A 171 -9.78 -9.12 8.20
CA GLY A 171 -10.13 -9.03 9.62
C GLY A 171 -9.78 -7.66 10.20
N ALA A 172 -8.59 -7.15 9.92
CA ALA A 172 -8.17 -5.82 10.37
C ALA A 172 -9.08 -4.71 9.82
N PHE A 173 -9.42 -4.76 8.54
CA PHE A 173 -10.36 -3.83 7.92
C PHE A 173 -11.76 -3.92 8.54
N ALA A 174 -12.29 -5.14 8.72
CA ALA A 174 -13.59 -5.36 9.34
C ALA A 174 -13.63 -4.84 10.79
N ILE A 175 -12.59 -5.11 11.58
CA ILE A 175 -12.46 -4.60 12.95
C ILE A 175 -12.42 -3.07 12.97
N ALA A 176 -11.70 -2.44 12.03
CA ALA A 176 -11.67 -0.98 11.93
C ALA A 176 -13.06 -0.39 11.63
N VAL A 177 -13.79 -0.96 10.68
CA VAL A 177 -15.15 -0.51 10.33
C VAL A 177 -16.13 -0.73 11.48
N LEU A 178 -16.13 -1.93 12.06
CA LEU A 178 -17.02 -2.24 13.20
C LEU A 178 -16.67 -1.38 14.42
N GLY A 179 -15.38 -1.14 14.66
CA GLY A 179 -14.92 -0.29 15.75
C GLY A 179 -15.42 1.15 15.62
N ILE A 180 -15.40 1.74 14.41
CA ILE A 180 -15.97 3.09 14.18
C ILE A 180 -17.45 3.14 14.53
N VAL A 181 -18.21 2.05 14.25
CA VAL A 181 -19.66 2.00 14.47
C VAL A 181 -20.01 1.73 15.92
N PHE A 182 -19.30 0.83 16.58
CA PHE A 182 -19.69 0.28 17.88
C PHE A 182 -18.83 0.78 19.06
N ASP A 183 -17.58 1.17 18.83
CA ASP A 183 -16.74 1.71 19.91
C ASP A 183 -17.05 3.17 20.17
N ARG A 184 -17.95 3.41 21.11
CA ARG A 184 -18.29 4.77 21.57
C ARG A 184 -17.33 5.33 22.60
N THR A 185 -16.37 4.53 23.06
CA THR A 185 -15.41 4.95 24.10
C THR A 185 -14.27 5.78 23.50
N GLY A 186 -13.97 5.56 22.20
CA GLY A 186 -12.85 6.20 21.52
C GLY A 186 -11.49 5.72 22.04
N ALA A 187 -11.47 4.61 22.79
CA ALA A 187 -10.24 4.06 23.35
C ALA A 187 -9.25 3.58 22.27
N VAL A 188 -9.75 3.22 21.09
CA VAL A 188 -8.94 2.80 19.95
C VAL A 188 -9.26 3.70 18.76
N ALA A 189 -8.23 4.23 18.12
CA ALA A 189 -8.39 5.07 16.92
C ALA A 189 -8.70 4.24 15.67
N HIS A 190 -9.88 3.61 15.63
CA HIS A 190 -10.34 2.77 14.52
C HIS A 190 -10.37 3.48 13.17
N SER A 191 -10.66 4.78 13.18
CA SER A 191 -10.64 5.66 12.00
C SER A 191 -9.23 5.81 11.41
N ALA A 192 -8.21 5.98 12.25
CA ALA A 192 -6.82 6.03 11.81
C ALA A 192 -6.37 4.66 11.26
N TYR A 193 -6.84 3.58 11.86
CA TYR A 193 -6.57 2.23 11.37
C TYR A 193 -7.18 2.00 9.98
N LEU A 194 -8.43 2.43 9.78
CA LEU A 194 -9.12 2.35 8.49
C LEU A 194 -8.41 3.16 7.40
N GLY A 195 -8.06 4.41 7.71
CA GLY A 195 -7.29 5.26 6.80
C GLY A 195 -5.95 4.65 6.41
N GLY A 196 -5.22 4.10 7.39
CA GLY A 196 -3.97 3.38 7.18
C GLY A 196 -4.13 2.15 6.29
N CYS A 197 -5.17 1.33 6.51
CA CYS A 197 -5.50 0.20 5.64
C CYS A 197 -5.71 0.62 4.18
N LEU A 198 -6.47 1.69 3.96
CA LEU A 198 -6.72 2.22 2.61
C LEU A 198 -5.43 2.77 1.98
N GLY A 199 -4.64 3.55 2.72
CA GLY A 199 -3.36 4.08 2.26
C GLY A 199 -2.38 2.97 1.88
N GLY A 200 -2.25 1.95 2.72
CA GLY A 200 -1.41 0.78 2.48
C GLY A 200 -1.85 -0.03 1.27
N TRP A 201 -3.16 -0.22 1.10
CA TRP A 201 -3.71 -0.88 -0.07
C TRP A 201 -3.39 -0.12 -1.37
N VAL A 202 -3.63 1.20 -1.39
CA VAL A 202 -3.32 2.04 -2.55
C VAL A 202 -1.83 1.98 -2.87
N TYR A 203 -0.97 2.14 -1.86
CA TYR A 203 0.48 2.14 -2.03
C TYR A 203 0.99 0.80 -2.58
N ALA A 204 0.54 -0.33 -2.02
CA ALA A 204 0.92 -1.66 -2.50
C ALA A 204 0.52 -1.87 -3.97
N HIS A 205 -0.67 -1.39 -4.37
CA HIS A 205 -1.14 -1.48 -5.76
C HIS A 205 -0.35 -0.57 -6.70
N LEU A 206 0.08 0.61 -6.26
CA LEU A 206 0.98 1.48 -7.03
C LEU A 206 2.33 0.83 -7.29
N LEU A 207 2.85 0.04 -6.35
CA LEU A 207 4.06 -0.76 -6.53
C LEU A 207 3.82 -2.01 -7.42
N GLY A 208 2.59 -2.30 -7.80
CA GLY A 208 2.23 -3.44 -8.68
C GLY A 208 1.93 -4.74 -7.94
N PHE A 209 1.79 -4.70 -6.60
CA PHE A 209 1.38 -5.84 -5.80
C PHE A 209 -0.16 -6.01 -5.76
N GLY A 210 -0.61 -7.21 -5.46
CA GLY A 210 -2.02 -7.55 -5.46
C GLY A 210 -2.55 -7.88 -6.87
N ARG A 211 -3.86 -8.16 -6.98
CA ARG A 211 -4.49 -8.41 -8.29
C ARG A 211 -4.53 -7.08 -9.06
N PRO A 212 -4.01 -7.04 -10.30
CA PRO A 212 -4.04 -5.81 -11.08
C PRO A 212 -5.49 -5.32 -11.24
N SER A 213 -5.73 -4.06 -10.94
CA SER A 213 -7.03 -3.42 -11.15
C SER A 213 -7.42 -3.48 -12.64
N ILE A 214 -8.72 -3.34 -12.94
CA ILE A 214 -9.21 -3.28 -14.33
C ILE A 214 -8.45 -2.22 -15.11
N LEU A 215 -8.20 -1.05 -14.50
CA LEU A 215 -7.43 0.04 -15.11
C LEU A 215 -5.97 -0.35 -15.40
N GLN A 216 -5.31 -1.02 -14.44
CA GLN A 216 -3.93 -1.48 -14.64
C GLN A 216 -3.83 -2.56 -15.73
N ARG A 217 -4.82 -3.47 -15.80
CA ARG A 217 -4.92 -4.45 -16.87
C ARG A 217 -5.08 -3.76 -18.23
N ALA A 218 -6.01 -2.81 -18.33
CA ALA A 218 -6.23 -2.05 -19.54
C ALA A 218 -4.99 -1.24 -19.98
N LEU A 219 -4.28 -0.61 -19.05
CA LEU A 219 -3.03 0.10 -19.33
C LEU A 219 -1.90 -0.84 -19.76
N ARG A 220 -1.77 -2.01 -19.13
CA ARG A 220 -0.79 -3.04 -19.52
C ARG A 220 -1.11 -3.58 -20.91
N GLN A 221 -2.38 -3.87 -21.21
CA GLN A 221 -2.80 -4.30 -22.54
C GLN A 221 -2.48 -3.24 -23.58
N ARG A 222 -2.86 -1.98 -23.37
CA ARG A 222 -2.55 -0.89 -24.30
C ARG A 222 -1.04 -0.72 -24.56
N ARG A 223 -0.19 -0.90 -23.53
CA ARG A 223 1.27 -0.86 -23.69
C ARG A 223 1.78 -2.06 -24.50
N ALA A 224 1.30 -3.25 -24.18
CA ALA A 224 1.67 -4.47 -24.91
C ALA A 224 1.23 -4.39 -26.37
N ASP A 225 0.02 -3.90 -26.67
CA ASP A 225 -0.47 -3.70 -28.02
C ASP A 225 0.38 -2.65 -28.77
N ALA A 226 0.74 -1.55 -28.10
CA ALA A 226 1.60 -0.53 -28.69
C ALA A 226 3.01 -1.03 -29.00
N GLU A 227 3.59 -1.85 -28.11
CA GLU A 227 4.88 -2.51 -28.33
C GLU A 227 4.78 -3.55 -29.45
N ARG A 228 3.72 -4.35 -29.47
CA ARG A 228 3.45 -5.31 -30.57
C ARG A 228 3.39 -4.60 -31.91
N HIS A 229 2.57 -3.56 -32.04
CA HIS A 229 2.46 -2.77 -33.28
C HIS A 229 3.80 -2.11 -33.69
N ARG A 230 4.64 -1.74 -32.72
CA ARG A 230 5.97 -1.16 -32.98
C ARG A 230 6.97 -2.18 -33.50
N MET A 231 6.89 -3.42 -33.04
CA MET A 231 7.81 -4.51 -33.42
C MET A 231 7.34 -5.24 -34.71
N MET A 232 6.08 -5.11 -35.11
CA MET A 232 5.55 -5.72 -36.35
C MET A 232 6.20 -5.11 -37.58
N SER A 233 6.54 -5.97 -38.54
CA SER A 233 6.85 -5.48 -39.91
C SER A 233 5.63 -4.81 -40.55
N ALA A 234 5.84 -3.97 -41.57
CA ALA A 234 4.73 -3.32 -42.26
C ALA A 234 3.77 -4.35 -42.91
N GLU A 235 4.32 -5.43 -43.45
CA GLU A 235 3.55 -6.52 -44.05
C GLU A 235 2.70 -7.27 -43.04
N GLN A 236 3.29 -7.60 -41.89
CA GLN A 236 2.56 -8.24 -40.78
C GLN A 236 1.47 -7.32 -40.23
N PHE A 237 1.74 -6.03 -40.08
CA PHE A 237 0.77 -5.06 -39.60
C PHE A 237 -0.42 -4.94 -40.54
N ILE A 238 -0.17 -4.92 -41.88
CA ILE A 238 -1.24 -4.88 -42.90
C ILE A 238 -2.08 -6.16 -42.78
N ALA A 239 -1.45 -7.32 -42.83
CA ALA A 239 -2.16 -8.61 -42.83
C ALA A 239 -2.95 -8.88 -41.55
N GLU A 240 -2.42 -8.51 -40.38
CA GLU A 240 -3.06 -8.83 -39.07
C GLU A 240 -4.05 -7.77 -38.63
N GLU A 241 -3.82 -6.50 -38.90
CA GLU A 241 -4.59 -5.38 -38.36
C GLU A 241 -5.42 -4.60 -39.39
N VAL A 242 -4.93 -4.50 -40.62
CA VAL A 242 -5.59 -3.68 -41.67
C VAL A 242 -6.55 -4.51 -42.51
N ASP A 243 -6.11 -5.66 -43.03
CA ASP A 243 -6.92 -6.51 -43.89
C ASP A 243 -8.27 -6.92 -43.27
N PRO A 244 -8.34 -7.32 -41.99
CA PRO A 244 -9.63 -7.61 -41.34
C PRO A 244 -10.59 -6.41 -41.30
N LEU A 245 -10.04 -5.18 -41.18
CA LEU A 245 -10.85 -3.97 -41.19
C LEU A 245 -11.35 -3.61 -42.59
N LEU A 246 -10.53 -3.84 -43.60
CA LEU A 246 -10.94 -3.67 -44.99
C LEU A 246 -12.03 -4.67 -45.38
N ASP A 247 -11.90 -5.91 -44.93
CA ASP A 247 -12.94 -6.95 -45.08
C ASP A 247 -14.24 -6.56 -44.40
N LYS A 248 -14.16 -5.99 -43.19
CA LYS A 248 -15.31 -5.49 -42.46
C LYS A 248 -15.99 -4.33 -43.20
N ILE A 249 -15.20 -3.40 -43.69
CA ILE A 249 -15.72 -2.28 -44.53
C ILE A 249 -16.42 -2.80 -45.81
N SER A 250 -15.83 -3.82 -46.43
CA SER A 250 -16.43 -4.40 -47.66
C SER A 250 -17.77 -5.09 -47.40
N ARG A 251 -17.95 -5.69 -46.21
CA ARG A 251 -19.18 -6.39 -45.85
C ARG A 251 -20.26 -5.50 -45.27
N GLU A 252 -19.87 -4.57 -44.39
CA GLU A 252 -20.78 -3.83 -43.52
C GLU A 252 -20.78 -2.31 -43.76
N GLY A 253 -19.89 -1.83 -44.64
CA GLY A 253 -19.72 -0.41 -44.89
C GLY A 253 -18.78 0.31 -43.93
N ILE A 254 -18.32 1.49 -44.30
CA ILE A 254 -17.34 2.27 -43.52
C ILE A 254 -17.88 2.75 -42.16
N ASP A 255 -19.20 2.88 -42.06
CA ASP A 255 -19.87 3.34 -40.82
C ASP A 255 -19.92 2.28 -39.73
N SER A 256 -19.66 1.01 -40.07
CA SER A 256 -19.54 -0.08 -39.09
C SER A 256 -18.29 0.00 -38.24
N LEU A 257 -17.31 0.81 -38.60
CA LEU A 257 -16.06 0.95 -37.86
C LEU A 257 -16.22 1.75 -36.58
N THR A 258 -15.71 1.20 -35.51
CA THR A 258 -15.56 1.89 -34.22
C THR A 258 -14.54 3.04 -34.33
N HIS A 259 -14.57 3.95 -33.37
CA HIS A 259 -13.62 5.07 -33.32
C HIS A 259 -12.15 4.64 -33.19
N SER A 260 -11.89 3.49 -32.52
CA SER A 260 -10.57 2.88 -32.45
C SER A 260 -10.09 2.27 -33.73
N GLU A 261 -10.98 1.58 -34.47
CA GLU A 261 -10.70 0.99 -35.78
C GLU A 261 -10.40 2.06 -36.84
N ARG A 262 -11.15 3.17 -36.85
CA ARG A 262 -10.88 4.32 -37.75
C ARG A 262 -9.51 4.96 -37.46
N ARG A 263 -9.11 5.07 -36.20
CA ARG A 263 -7.75 5.56 -35.82
C ARG A 263 -6.64 4.61 -36.25
N LEU A 264 -6.90 3.31 -36.21
CA LEU A 264 -5.92 2.29 -36.61
C LEU A 264 -5.68 2.38 -38.13
N LEU A 265 -6.74 2.50 -38.93
CA LEU A 265 -6.64 2.71 -40.39
C LEU A 265 -5.90 4.00 -40.76
N ALA A 266 -6.13 5.10 -40.04
CA ALA A 266 -5.42 6.35 -40.28
C ALA A 266 -3.91 6.19 -40.03
N LYS A 267 -3.52 5.53 -38.92
CA LYS A 267 -2.11 5.22 -38.62
C LYS A 267 -1.47 4.27 -39.63
N ALA A 268 -2.24 3.35 -40.22
CA ALA A 268 -1.77 2.45 -41.24
C ALA A 268 -1.37 3.23 -42.50
N GLY A 269 -2.17 4.22 -42.88
CA GLY A 269 -1.89 5.11 -44.02
C GLY A 269 -0.57 5.87 -43.83
N GLU A 270 -0.32 6.43 -42.61
CA GLU A 270 0.94 7.11 -42.27
C GLU A 270 2.15 6.18 -42.39
N LYS A 271 2.03 4.96 -41.82
CA LYS A 271 3.13 3.98 -41.81
C LYS A 271 3.48 3.39 -43.16
N ILE A 272 2.51 3.35 -44.08
CA ILE A 272 2.72 2.94 -45.47
C ILE A 272 3.36 4.10 -46.27
N ALA A 273 2.92 5.34 -46.03
CA ALA A 273 3.45 6.53 -46.71
C ALA A 273 4.91 6.85 -46.33
N GLU A 274 5.35 6.50 -45.08
CA GLU A 274 6.75 6.66 -44.67
C GLU A 274 7.74 5.68 -45.35
N LYS A 275 7.23 4.61 -45.98
CA LYS A 275 8.05 3.59 -46.66
C LYS A 275 7.98 3.63 -48.20
N ALA A 276 7.10 4.41 -48.76
CA ALA A 276 6.99 4.66 -50.22
C ALA A 276 7.84 5.87 -50.61
#